data_de4caf772a2ae48f37d0cb3cdfc765db
#
_entry.id   de4caf772a2ae48f37d0cb3cdfc765db
#
_cell.length_a   1.000
_cell.length_b   1.000
_cell.length_c   1.000
_cell.angle_alpha   90.00
_cell.angle_beta   90.00
_cell.angle_gamma   90.00
#
_symmetry.space_group_name_H-M   'P 1'
#
loop_
_entity.id
_entity.type
_entity.pdbx_description
1 polymer ?
#
loop_
_entity_poly.entity_id
_entity_poly.type
_entity_poly.pdbx_seq_one_letter_code
_entity_poly.pdbx_strand_id
1 'polypeptide(L)'
;MKLDEKTINKEKEALIIRKYQQYLKLEKALSANTLDAYLTDLDKLLRFLKAENIDMLSVTLDDLQRFAAGLHDIGIHPRSQARIMSGIKSFFHFLIMADYREDDPSELLEGP
;
A
#
# COMPACT_ATOMS: atom_id res chain seq x y z
N MET A 1 15.07 3.91 27.90
CA MET A 1 13.76 4.54 27.67
C MET A 1 12.95 3.65 26.74
N LYS A 2 11.74 3.28 27.13
CA LYS A 2 10.85 2.50 26.28
C LYS A 2 10.19 3.40 25.24
N LEU A 3 10.29 3.03 23.98
CA LEU A 3 9.48 3.65 22.94
C LEU A 3 8.03 3.19 23.13
N ASP A 4 7.06 4.06 22.89
CA ASP A 4 5.66 3.65 22.94
C ASP A 4 5.33 2.79 21.71
N GLU A 5 4.24 2.05 21.79
CA GLU A 5 3.79 1.14 20.73
C GLU A 5 3.58 1.86 19.39
N LYS A 6 3.07 3.08 19.44
CA LYS A 6 2.79 3.89 18.27
C LYS A 6 4.08 4.27 17.53
N THR A 7 5.14 4.62 18.26
CA THR A 7 6.44 4.95 17.69
C THR A 7 7.09 3.71 17.08
N ILE A 8 7.01 2.56 17.76
CA ILE A 8 7.54 1.29 17.27
C ILE A 8 6.85 0.89 15.96
N ASN A 9 5.51 1.00 15.89
CA ASN A 9 4.75 0.68 14.70
C ASN A 9 5.12 1.59 13.53
N LYS A 10 5.32 2.88 13.80
CA LYS A 10 5.71 3.85 12.78
C LYS A 10 7.08 3.54 12.20
N GLU A 11 8.03 3.16 13.04
CA GLU A 11 9.37 2.78 12.60
C GLU A 11 9.33 1.48 11.77
N LYS A 12 8.53 0.52 12.20
CA LYS A 12 8.34 -0.73 11.46
C LYS A 12 7.75 -0.48 10.08
N GLU A 13 6.73 0.36 9.99
CA GLU A 13 6.12 0.72 8.71
C GLU A 13 7.11 1.40 7.79
N ALA A 14 7.92 2.34 8.30
CA ALA A 14 8.92 3.01 7.50
C ALA A 14 9.95 2.03 6.95
N LEU A 15 10.36 1.04 7.73
CA LEU A 15 11.29 0.01 7.28
C LEU A 15 10.69 -0.84 6.18
N ILE A 16 9.43 -1.26 6.33
CA ILE A 16 8.73 -2.07 5.33
C ILE A 16 8.65 -1.31 4.00
N ILE A 17 8.30 -0.03 4.04
CA ILE A 17 8.18 0.80 2.84
C ILE A 17 9.53 0.96 2.17
N ARG A 18 10.61 1.14 2.93
CA ARG A 18 11.97 1.22 2.37
C ARG A 18 12.36 -0.07 1.67
N LYS A 19 12.03 -1.22 2.28
CA LYS A 19 12.32 -2.53 1.67
C LYS A 19 11.49 -2.75 0.41
N TYR A 20 10.24 -2.30 0.39
CA TYR A 20 9.41 -2.35 -0.80
C TYR A 20 10.01 -1.50 -1.93
N GLN A 21 10.47 -0.30 -1.59
CA GLN A 21 11.13 0.59 -2.54
C GLN A 21 12.35 -0.07 -3.17
N GLN A 22 13.19 -0.70 -2.35
CA GLN A 22 14.36 -1.45 -2.83
C GLN A 22 13.95 -2.61 -3.73
N TYR A 23 12.90 -3.33 -3.37
CA TYR A 23 12.37 -4.44 -4.16
C TYR A 23 11.94 -3.96 -5.56
N LEU A 24 11.18 -2.86 -5.62
CA LEU A 24 10.74 -2.30 -6.90
C LEU A 24 11.92 -1.85 -7.76
N LYS A 25 12.94 -1.27 -7.14
CA LYS A 25 14.10 -0.75 -7.84
C LYS A 25 15.04 -1.85 -8.32
N LEU A 26 15.33 -2.82 -7.46
CA LEU A 26 16.39 -3.80 -7.69
C LEU A 26 15.88 -5.09 -8.34
N GLU A 27 14.74 -5.62 -7.89
CA GLU A 27 14.21 -6.88 -8.41
C GLU A 27 13.25 -6.68 -9.57
N LYS A 28 12.39 -5.67 -9.49
CA LYS A 28 11.48 -5.36 -10.60
C LYS A 28 12.10 -4.43 -11.62
N ALA A 29 13.26 -3.83 -11.31
CA ALA A 29 14.01 -2.97 -12.21
C ALA A 29 13.15 -1.86 -12.82
N LEU A 30 12.24 -1.29 -12.05
CA LEU A 30 11.36 -0.22 -12.53
C LEU A 30 12.15 1.05 -12.82
N SER A 31 11.74 1.77 -13.86
CA SER A 31 12.29 3.10 -14.15
C SER A 31 11.97 4.07 -13.00
N ALA A 32 12.74 5.15 -12.91
CA ALA A 32 12.53 6.16 -11.87
C ALA A 32 11.10 6.72 -11.90
N ASN A 33 10.55 6.98 -13.09
CA ASN A 33 9.20 7.52 -13.23
C ASN A 33 8.14 6.52 -12.75
N THR A 34 8.30 5.25 -13.12
CA THR A 34 7.36 4.20 -12.70
C THR A 34 7.45 3.96 -11.20
N LEU A 35 8.68 3.96 -10.65
CA LEU A 35 8.90 3.83 -9.21
C LEU A 35 8.19 4.97 -8.45
N ASP A 36 8.37 6.21 -8.90
CA ASP A 36 7.72 7.37 -8.28
C ASP A 36 6.20 7.25 -8.32
N ALA A 37 5.64 6.77 -9.44
CA ALA A 37 4.20 6.60 -9.57
C ALA A 37 3.68 5.55 -8.56
N TYR A 38 4.38 4.42 -8.43
CA TYR A 38 4.01 3.37 -7.48
C TYR A 38 4.06 3.88 -6.03
N LEU A 39 5.11 4.62 -5.68
CA LEU A 39 5.26 5.14 -4.32
C LEU A 39 4.24 6.24 -4.02
N THR A 40 3.93 7.08 -5.00
CA THR A 40 2.90 8.11 -4.86
C THR A 40 1.53 7.48 -4.65
N ASP A 41 1.22 6.42 -5.39
CA ASP A 41 -0.06 5.72 -5.27
C ASP A 41 -0.15 4.99 -3.92
N LEU A 42 0.94 4.37 -3.48
CA LEU A 42 1.00 3.75 -2.16
C LEU A 42 0.78 4.78 -1.05
N ASP A 43 1.35 5.96 -1.19
CA ASP A 43 1.18 7.04 -0.20
C ASP A 43 -0.28 7.40 -0.01
N LYS A 44 -1.09 7.38 -1.07
CA LYS A 44 -2.53 7.64 -0.97
C LYS A 44 -3.21 6.61 -0.06
N LEU A 45 -2.86 5.34 -0.22
CA LEU A 45 -3.39 4.28 0.64
C LEU A 45 -2.92 4.47 2.09
N LEU A 46 -1.63 4.76 2.30
CA LEU A 46 -1.09 4.92 3.65
C LEU A 46 -1.72 6.08 4.39
N ARG A 47 -2.03 7.17 3.69
CA ARG A 47 -2.75 8.31 4.28
C ARG A 47 -4.16 7.92 4.70
N PHE A 48 -4.86 7.15 3.87
CA PHE A 48 -6.18 6.63 4.20
C PHE A 48 -6.13 5.75 5.45
N LEU A 49 -5.17 4.81 5.48
CA LEU A 49 -5.02 3.91 6.62
C LEU A 49 -4.73 4.68 7.91
N LYS A 50 -3.87 5.69 7.82
CA LYS A 50 -3.55 6.52 8.97
C LYS A 50 -4.77 7.29 9.47
N ALA A 51 -5.56 7.87 8.56
CA ALA A 51 -6.76 8.61 8.91
C ALA A 51 -7.81 7.71 9.55
N GLU A 52 -7.89 6.44 9.12
CA GLU A 52 -8.84 5.46 9.65
C GLU A 52 -8.27 4.66 10.83
N ASN A 53 -7.03 4.94 11.21
CA ASN A 53 -6.33 4.25 12.29
C ASN A 53 -6.23 2.73 12.03
N ILE A 54 -5.87 2.35 10.81
CA ILE A 54 -5.72 0.96 10.38
C ILE A 54 -4.24 0.66 10.15
N ASP A 55 -3.75 -0.44 10.75
CA ASP A 55 -2.38 -0.91 10.55
C ASP A 55 -2.28 -1.58 9.17
N MET A 56 -1.19 -1.32 8.42
CA MET A 56 -0.99 -1.91 7.09
C MET A 56 -0.95 -3.44 7.12
N LEU A 57 -0.56 -4.04 8.23
CA LEU A 57 -0.51 -5.49 8.38
C LEU A 57 -1.86 -6.09 8.77
N SER A 58 -2.84 -5.25 9.08
CA SER A 58 -4.20 -5.67 9.46
C SER A 58 -5.27 -5.25 8.45
N VAL A 59 -4.89 -4.63 7.35
CA VAL A 59 -5.82 -4.19 6.31
C VAL A 59 -6.63 -5.37 5.78
N THR A 60 -7.93 -5.15 5.60
CA THR A 60 -8.85 -6.15 5.04
C THR A 60 -9.29 -5.76 3.64
N LEU A 61 -9.91 -6.71 2.92
CA LEU A 61 -10.51 -6.41 1.62
C LEU A 61 -11.57 -5.30 1.75
N ASP A 62 -12.37 -5.33 2.80
CA ASP A 62 -13.38 -4.29 3.04
C ASP A 62 -12.74 -2.91 3.17
N ASP A 63 -11.61 -2.81 3.89
CA ASP A 63 -10.88 -1.55 4.01
C ASP A 63 -10.43 -1.03 2.64
N LEU A 64 -9.91 -1.93 1.79
CA LEU A 64 -9.46 -1.57 0.45
C LEU A 64 -10.62 -1.16 -0.46
N GLN A 65 -11.77 -1.82 -0.32
CA GLN A 65 -12.97 -1.45 -1.07
C GLN A 65 -13.46 -0.06 -0.67
N ARG A 66 -13.42 0.27 0.63
CA ARG A 66 -13.77 1.62 1.10
C ARG A 66 -12.79 2.67 0.58
N PHE A 67 -11.50 2.34 0.53
CA PHE A 67 -10.50 3.21 -0.07
C PHE A 67 -10.80 3.46 -1.55
N ALA A 68 -11.09 2.41 -2.30
CA ALA A 68 -11.42 2.52 -3.74
C ALA A 68 -12.68 3.35 -3.95
N ALA A 69 -13.70 3.15 -3.13
CA ALA A 69 -14.94 3.95 -3.18
C ALA A 69 -14.64 5.43 -2.94
N GLY A 70 -13.77 5.73 -1.98
CA GLY A 70 -13.34 7.10 -1.69
C GLY A 70 -12.65 7.77 -2.87
N LEU A 71 -11.79 7.05 -3.58
CA LEU A 71 -11.13 7.54 -4.79
C LEU A 71 -12.17 7.88 -5.86
N HIS A 72 -13.15 7.00 -6.06
CA HIS A 72 -14.22 7.22 -7.01
C HIS A 72 -15.03 8.47 -6.64
N ASP A 73 -15.36 8.62 -5.37
CA ASP A 73 -16.19 9.73 -4.87
C ASP A 73 -15.53 11.09 -5.06
N ILE A 74 -14.20 11.16 -4.95
CA ILE A 74 -13.48 12.42 -5.18
C ILE A 74 -13.16 12.65 -6.66
N GLY A 75 -13.60 11.77 -7.55
CA GLY A 75 -13.50 11.96 -8.98
C GLY A 75 -12.17 11.54 -9.60
N ILE A 76 -11.44 10.61 -8.98
CA ILE A 76 -10.22 10.07 -9.58
C ILE A 76 -10.59 9.38 -10.89
N HIS A 77 -9.85 9.69 -11.95
CA HIS A 77 -10.08 9.10 -13.26
C HIS A 77 -9.96 7.58 -13.22
N PRO A 78 -10.83 6.82 -13.92
CA PRO A 78 -10.79 5.35 -13.91
C PRO A 78 -9.42 4.75 -14.23
N ARG A 79 -8.66 5.33 -15.16
CA ARG A 79 -7.29 4.88 -15.48
C ARG A 79 -6.36 5.03 -14.30
N SER A 80 -6.44 6.17 -13.61
CA SER A 80 -5.62 6.42 -12.42
C SER A 80 -6.01 5.47 -11.30
N GLN A 81 -7.32 5.22 -11.13
CA GLN A 81 -7.80 4.27 -10.13
C GLN A 81 -7.29 2.85 -10.43
N ALA A 82 -7.34 2.42 -11.69
CA ALA A 82 -6.81 1.11 -12.08
C ALA A 82 -5.31 0.98 -11.80
N ARG A 83 -4.54 2.04 -12.07
CA ARG A 83 -3.11 2.06 -11.77
C ARG A 83 -2.86 1.98 -10.25
N ILE A 84 -3.63 2.74 -9.47
CA ILE A 84 -3.52 2.71 -8.00
C ILE A 84 -3.82 1.32 -7.48
N MET A 85 -4.88 0.67 -8.00
CA MET A 85 -5.22 -0.69 -7.59
C MET A 85 -4.11 -1.69 -7.93
N SER A 86 -3.48 -1.55 -9.10
CA SER A 86 -2.34 -2.40 -9.48
C SER A 86 -1.16 -2.20 -8.52
N GLY A 87 -0.88 -0.97 -8.14
CA GLY A 87 0.17 -0.64 -7.18
C GLY A 87 -0.10 -1.24 -5.80
N ILE A 88 -1.36 -1.19 -5.36
CA ILE A 88 -1.79 -1.80 -4.09
C ILE A 88 -1.57 -3.31 -4.12
N LYS A 89 -1.95 -3.98 -5.20
CA LYS A 89 -1.75 -5.43 -5.34
C LYS A 89 -0.26 -5.78 -5.30
N SER A 90 0.57 -4.98 -5.95
CA SER A 90 2.02 -5.15 -5.92
C SER A 90 2.57 -5.06 -4.48
N PHE A 91 2.10 -4.08 -3.73
CA PHE A 91 2.55 -3.89 -2.35
C PHE A 91 2.18 -5.07 -1.46
N PHE A 92 0.92 -5.53 -1.50
CA PHE A 92 0.49 -6.65 -0.68
C PHE A 92 1.14 -7.96 -1.11
N HIS A 93 1.37 -8.15 -2.41
CA HIS A 93 2.15 -9.28 -2.89
C HIS A 93 3.56 -9.27 -2.29
N PHE A 94 4.21 -8.10 -2.25
CA PHE A 94 5.51 -7.94 -1.60
C PHE A 94 5.44 -8.31 -0.11
N LEU A 95 4.41 -7.87 0.60
CA LEU A 95 4.28 -8.17 2.03
C LEU A 95 4.22 -9.68 2.29
N ILE A 96 3.54 -10.42 1.43
CA ILE A 96 3.47 -11.89 1.55
C ILE A 96 4.83 -12.50 1.24
N MET A 97 5.45 -12.09 0.15
CA MET A 97 6.76 -12.60 -0.27
C MET A 97 7.83 -12.37 0.79
N ALA A 98 7.77 -11.24 1.48
CA ALA A 98 8.72 -10.87 2.52
C ALA A 98 8.32 -11.36 3.93
N ASP A 99 7.28 -12.19 4.01
CA ASP A 99 6.78 -12.78 5.25
C ASP A 99 6.26 -11.79 6.29
N TYR A 100 5.76 -10.63 5.84
CA TYR A 100 5.10 -9.69 6.73
C TYR A 100 3.62 -10.04 6.95
N ARG A 101 3.01 -10.74 6.01
CA ARG A 101 1.60 -11.19 6.08
C ARG A 101 1.47 -12.56 5.45
N GLU A 102 0.46 -13.32 5.90
CA GLU A 102 0.13 -14.63 5.34
C GLU A 102 -0.97 -14.54 4.29
N ASP A 103 -1.84 -13.53 4.38
CA ASP A 103 -2.97 -13.34 3.48
C ASP A 103 -2.80 -12.07 2.65
N ASP A 104 -3.39 -12.07 1.47
CA ASP A 104 -3.41 -10.92 0.57
C ASP A 104 -4.81 -10.31 0.53
N PRO A 105 -5.04 -9.18 1.22
CA PRO A 105 -6.36 -8.54 1.24
C PRO A 105 -6.75 -7.95 -0.11
N SER A 106 -5.80 -7.79 -1.02
CA SER A 106 -6.05 -7.20 -2.35
C SER A 106 -6.35 -8.25 -3.42
N GLU A 107 -6.25 -9.54 -3.09
CA GLU A 107 -6.40 -10.63 -4.08
C GLU A 107 -7.74 -10.52 -4.84
N LEU A 108 -8.82 -10.25 -4.12
CA LEU A 108 -10.16 -10.16 -4.71
C LEU A 108 -10.58 -8.71 -5.00
N LEU A 109 -9.68 -7.76 -4.88
CA LEU A 109 -9.99 -6.36 -5.15
C LEU A 109 -10.15 -6.15 -6.66
N GLU A 110 -11.34 -5.70 -7.06
CA GLU A 110 -11.64 -5.44 -8.45
C GLU A 110 -11.35 -3.99 -8.83
N GLY A 111 -10.88 -3.77 -10.05
CA GLY A 111 -10.70 -2.44 -10.60
C GLY A 111 -12.02 -1.77 -10.95
N PRO A 112 -11.97 -0.51 -11.37
CA PRO A 112 -13.16 0.23 -11.75
C PRO A 112 -13.83 -0.33 -13.00
#